data_2ab508cdd9616f5a2e505127b0dcda17
#
_entry.id   2ab508cdd9616f5a2e505127b0dcda17
#
_cell.length_a   1.000
_cell.length_b   1.000
_cell.length_c   1.000
_cell.angle_alpha   90.00
_cell.angle_beta   90.00
_cell.angle_gamma   90.00
#
_symmetry.space_group_name_H-M   'P 1'
#
loop_
_entity.id
_entity.type
_entity.pdbx_description
1 polymer ?
#
loop_
_entity_poly.entity_id
_entity_poly.type
_entity_poly.pdbx_seq_one_letter_code
_entity_poly.pdbx_strand_id
1 'polypeptide(L)'
;DLLHACKADITVLYGTDDWIAGGELMGIRTSWLEKRERRQLGRADLVVCVSERLKERWSRYARRVVVIPNGCDTDAFAAVESVEAAPDVTLSPPIAGFIGHLSERIDRTVLERIAETGASLLLVGPRQRTFDVERMDALFARENVQWVGAQPFERLPAYMKHITVGLTPYTDSDFNRGSDPLKTLEYLSAGRPTVVSDLPSVRRIPANLIQVAEDSDAFVELTLLALASPPEEDLARQRIAYAVSQNWDARAREFLSVIAD
;
A
#
# COMPACT_ATOMS: atom_id res chain seq x y z
N ASP A 1 -19.35 -22.82 -0.84
CA ASP A 1 -18.65 -22.44 -2.08
C ASP A 1 -19.62 -21.64 -2.96
N LEU A 2 -19.53 -20.32 -2.90
CA LEU A 2 -20.46 -19.39 -3.56
C LEU A 2 -20.45 -19.53 -5.08
N LEU A 3 -19.30 -19.85 -5.69
CA LEU A 3 -19.20 -20.04 -7.14
C LEU A 3 -20.09 -21.16 -7.68
N HIS A 4 -20.56 -22.07 -6.81
CA HIS A 4 -21.48 -23.15 -7.19
C HIS A 4 -22.91 -22.94 -6.74
N ALA A 5 -23.11 -22.05 -5.77
CA ALA A 5 -24.44 -21.82 -5.20
C ALA A 5 -25.30 -20.87 -6.04
N CYS A 6 -24.65 -20.05 -6.88
CA CYS A 6 -25.33 -19.06 -7.72
C CYS A 6 -25.41 -19.55 -9.16
N LYS A 7 -26.58 -19.42 -9.78
CA LYS A 7 -26.74 -19.51 -11.24
C LYS A 7 -26.33 -18.16 -11.82
N ALA A 8 -25.19 -18.11 -12.47
CA ALA A 8 -24.65 -16.91 -13.10
C ALA A 8 -24.11 -17.27 -14.48
N ASP A 9 -24.20 -16.32 -15.43
CA ASP A 9 -23.69 -16.48 -16.79
C ASP A 9 -22.14 -16.53 -16.80
N ILE A 10 -21.50 -15.83 -15.85
CA ILE A 10 -20.05 -15.83 -15.64
C ILE A 10 -19.74 -15.86 -14.15
N THR A 11 -18.73 -16.63 -13.79
CA THR A 11 -18.19 -16.69 -12.43
C THR A 11 -16.82 -16.05 -12.39
N VAL A 12 -16.65 -15.05 -11.52
CA VAL A 12 -15.38 -14.32 -11.35
C VAL A 12 -14.81 -14.54 -9.96
N LEU A 13 -13.53 -14.95 -9.91
CA LEU A 13 -12.75 -14.93 -8.68
C LEU A 13 -11.85 -13.68 -8.69
N TYR A 14 -12.09 -12.76 -7.77
CA TYR A 14 -11.25 -11.57 -7.59
C TYR A 14 -10.34 -11.76 -6.39
N GLY A 15 -9.02 -11.72 -6.60
CA GLY A 15 -8.02 -11.92 -5.55
C GLY A 15 -7.06 -10.75 -5.42
N THR A 16 -7.01 -10.18 -4.23
CA THR A 16 -6.25 -8.96 -3.92
C THR A 16 -4.91 -9.21 -3.26
N ASP A 17 -4.68 -10.43 -2.74
CA ASP A 17 -3.49 -10.75 -1.96
C ASP A 17 -3.04 -12.20 -2.17
N ASP A 18 -1.77 -12.47 -1.85
CA ASP A 18 -1.22 -13.80 -1.78
C ASP A 18 -1.58 -14.47 -0.44
N TRP A 19 -2.79 -15.03 -0.35
CA TRP A 19 -3.28 -15.68 0.86
C TRP A 19 -2.44 -16.88 1.33
N ILE A 20 -1.71 -17.54 0.41
CA ILE A 20 -0.82 -18.65 0.77
C ILE A 20 0.42 -18.10 1.47
N ALA A 21 1.07 -17.10 0.88
CA ALA A 21 2.21 -16.44 1.50
C ALA A 21 1.84 -15.71 2.81
N GLY A 22 0.59 -15.22 2.90
CA GLY A 22 0.04 -14.61 4.12
C GLY A 22 -0.48 -15.60 5.17
N GLY A 23 -0.46 -16.91 4.89
CA GLY A 23 -1.06 -17.92 5.76
C GLY A 23 -0.50 -17.92 7.18
N GLU A 24 0.80 -17.77 7.32
CA GLU A 24 1.47 -17.68 8.63
C GLU A 24 1.06 -16.43 9.40
N LEU A 25 0.96 -15.28 8.73
CA LEU A 25 0.52 -14.01 9.33
C LEU A 25 -0.92 -14.10 9.87
N MET A 26 -1.73 -14.97 9.27
CA MET A 26 -3.13 -15.18 9.65
C MET A 26 -3.32 -16.37 10.62
N GLY A 27 -2.25 -17.12 10.93
CA GLY A 27 -2.33 -18.34 11.72
C GLY A 27 -3.09 -19.48 11.01
N ILE A 28 -3.14 -19.49 9.67
CA ILE A 28 -3.86 -20.48 8.86
C ILE A 28 -2.85 -21.41 8.18
N ARG A 29 -3.11 -22.73 8.23
CA ARG A 29 -2.26 -23.72 7.57
C ARG A 29 -2.23 -23.52 6.05
N THR A 30 -1.04 -23.29 5.49
CA THR A 30 -0.82 -23.04 4.05
C THR A 30 -1.35 -24.17 3.18
N SER A 31 -1.19 -25.43 3.56
CA SER A 31 -1.73 -26.57 2.80
C SER A 31 -3.26 -26.58 2.67
N TRP A 32 -3.97 -26.04 3.66
CA TRP A 32 -5.41 -25.86 3.58
C TRP A 32 -5.78 -24.72 2.62
N LEU A 33 -5.06 -23.60 2.69
CA LEU A 33 -5.23 -22.46 1.79
C LEU A 33 -4.96 -22.87 0.33
N GLU A 34 -3.84 -23.56 0.05
CA GLU A 34 -3.51 -24.08 -1.27
C GLU A 34 -4.61 -24.94 -1.88
N LYS A 35 -5.12 -25.88 -1.12
CA LYS A 35 -6.21 -26.76 -1.59
C LYS A 35 -7.47 -25.96 -1.95
N ARG A 36 -7.79 -24.95 -1.12
CA ARG A 36 -8.96 -24.08 -1.35
C ARG A 36 -8.76 -23.17 -2.55
N GLU A 37 -7.60 -22.53 -2.65
CA GLU A 37 -7.26 -21.65 -3.76
C GLU A 37 -7.33 -22.42 -5.10
N ARG A 38 -6.61 -23.54 -5.23
CA ARG A 38 -6.62 -24.36 -6.45
C ARG A 38 -8.03 -24.77 -6.87
N ARG A 39 -8.87 -25.15 -5.90
CA ARG A 39 -10.24 -25.53 -6.18
C ARG A 39 -11.07 -24.36 -6.71
N GLN A 40 -10.90 -23.15 -6.18
CA GLN A 40 -11.63 -21.98 -6.64
C GLN A 40 -11.12 -21.48 -8.00
N LEU A 41 -9.80 -21.43 -8.18
CA LEU A 41 -9.18 -21.08 -9.45
C LEU A 41 -9.67 -21.96 -10.62
N GLY A 42 -9.74 -23.28 -10.40
CA GLY A 42 -10.21 -24.23 -11.43
C GLY A 42 -11.70 -24.17 -11.74
N ARG A 43 -12.48 -23.42 -10.95
CA ARG A 43 -13.95 -23.30 -11.08
C ARG A 43 -14.41 -21.97 -11.65
N ALA A 44 -13.61 -20.91 -11.46
CA ALA A 44 -13.93 -19.61 -12.01
C ALA A 44 -13.75 -19.58 -13.52
N ASP A 45 -14.66 -18.94 -14.22
CA ASP A 45 -14.54 -18.67 -15.65
C ASP A 45 -13.47 -17.62 -15.90
N LEU A 46 -13.39 -16.62 -15.02
CA LEU A 46 -12.42 -15.56 -15.03
C LEU A 46 -11.80 -15.40 -13.63
N VAL A 47 -10.48 -15.27 -13.58
CA VAL A 47 -9.75 -14.87 -12.37
C VAL A 47 -9.14 -13.50 -12.60
N VAL A 48 -9.44 -12.58 -11.71
CA VAL A 48 -8.80 -11.25 -11.67
C VAL A 48 -7.87 -11.19 -10.47
N CYS A 49 -6.65 -10.72 -10.68
CA CYS A 49 -5.64 -10.56 -9.63
C CYS A 49 -4.95 -9.19 -9.73
N VAL A 50 -4.28 -8.78 -8.67
CA VAL A 50 -3.68 -7.44 -8.58
C VAL A 50 -2.23 -7.37 -9.03
N SER A 51 -1.58 -8.49 -9.30
CA SER A 51 -0.15 -8.52 -9.65
C SER A 51 0.19 -9.60 -10.69
N GLU A 52 1.24 -9.36 -11.47
CA GLU A 52 1.77 -10.35 -12.43
C GLU A 52 2.27 -11.61 -11.71
N ARG A 53 2.81 -11.49 -10.49
CA ARG A 53 3.20 -12.65 -9.69
C ARG A 53 2.02 -13.58 -9.37
N LEU A 54 0.89 -13.03 -8.98
CA LEU A 54 -0.34 -13.81 -8.77
C LEU A 54 -0.85 -14.41 -10.06
N LYS A 55 -0.84 -13.66 -11.17
CA LYS A 55 -1.23 -14.17 -12.50
C LYS A 55 -0.37 -15.35 -12.91
N GLU A 56 0.97 -15.25 -12.83
CA GLU A 56 1.88 -16.34 -13.16
C GLU A 56 1.57 -17.61 -12.36
N ARG A 57 1.36 -17.45 -11.04
CA ARG A 57 1.04 -18.59 -10.17
C ARG A 57 -0.33 -19.19 -10.49
N TRP A 58 -1.36 -18.36 -10.66
CA TRP A 58 -2.74 -18.82 -10.84
C TRP A 58 -3.07 -19.33 -12.23
N SER A 59 -2.36 -18.87 -13.26
CA SER A 59 -2.50 -19.37 -14.63
C SER A 59 -2.25 -20.88 -14.77
N ARG A 60 -1.59 -21.50 -13.78
CA ARG A 60 -1.39 -22.95 -13.72
C ARG A 60 -2.67 -23.73 -13.38
N TYR A 61 -3.68 -23.06 -12.83
CA TYR A 61 -4.88 -23.69 -12.30
C TYR A 61 -6.17 -23.10 -12.85
N ALA A 62 -6.16 -21.87 -13.34
CA ALA A 62 -7.31 -21.15 -13.85
C ALA A 62 -7.32 -21.14 -15.39
N ARG A 63 -8.52 -21.03 -15.97
CA ARG A 63 -8.70 -20.97 -17.43
C ARG A 63 -8.27 -19.64 -18.03
N ARG A 64 -8.63 -18.55 -17.37
CA ARG A 64 -8.34 -17.17 -17.79
C ARG A 64 -7.94 -16.36 -16.55
N VAL A 65 -6.77 -15.73 -16.57
CA VAL A 65 -6.29 -14.85 -15.49
C VAL A 65 -5.91 -13.52 -16.08
N VAL A 66 -6.45 -12.44 -15.48
CA VAL A 66 -6.18 -11.06 -15.89
C VAL A 66 -5.67 -10.27 -14.68
N VAL A 67 -4.69 -9.40 -14.91
CA VAL A 67 -4.22 -8.48 -13.88
C VAL A 67 -4.99 -7.18 -13.99
N ILE A 68 -5.65 -6.80 -12.91
CA ILE A 68 -6.22 -5.49 -12.70
C ILE A 68 -5.69 -5.00 -11.36
N PRO A 69 -4.71 -4.09 -11.36
CA PRO A 69 -4.13 -3.56 -10.13
C PRO A 69 -5.18 -2.85 -9.26
N ASN A 70 -4.85 -2.66 -7.99
CA ASN A 70 -5.72 -1.86 -7.12
C ASN A 70 -5.85 -0.41 -7.64
N GLY A 71 -6.98 0.20 -7.38
CA GLY A 71 -7.20 1.63 -7.49
C GLY A 71 -7.04 2.33 -6.14
N CYS A 72 -7.20 3.64 -6.12
CA CYS A 72 -7.32 4.40 -4.88
C CYS A 72 -8.50 5.39 -4.97
N ASP A 73 -8.95 5.85 -3.82
CA ASP A 73 -9.91 6.94 -3.73
C ASP A 73 -9.14 8.26 -3.86
N THR A 74 -9.00 8.72 -5.10
CA THR A 74 -8.23 9.94 -5.40
C THR A 74 -8.92 11.20 -4.93
N ASP A 75 -10.26 11.23 -4.90
CA ASP A 75 -11.01 12.42 -4.50
C ASP A 75 -10.80 12.72 -3.02
N ALA A 76 -10.73 11.68 -2.19
CA ALA A 76 -10.47 11.84 -0.76
C ALA A 76 -9.12 12.53 -0.48
N PHE A 77 -8.08 12.25 -1.26
CA PHE A 77 -6.73 12.78 -1.02
C PHE A 77 -6.36 13.97 -1.90
N ALA A 78 -6.99 14.16 -3.07
CA ALA A 78 -6.74 15.32 -3.92
C ALA A 78 -7.12 16.66 -3.25
N ALA A 79 -8.09 16.61 -2.34
CA ALA A 79 -8.54 17.78 -1.59
C ALA A 79 -7.72 18.04 -0.31
N VAL A 80 -6.58 17.38 -0.11
CA VAL A 80 -5.79 17.43 1.14
C VAL A 80 -5.43 18.85 1.58
N GLU A 81 -5.19 19.77 0.65
CA GLU A 81 -4.85 21.15 1.00
C GLU A 81 -6.05 21.96 1.48
N SER A 82 -7.27 21.55 1.16
CA SER A 82 -8.52 22.23 1.56
C SER A 82 -9.10 21.73 2.89
N VAL A 83 -8.67 20.55 3.39
CA VAL A 83 -9.14 20.05 4.66
C VAL A 83 -8.40 20.71 5.82
N GLU A 84 -9.05 20.75 7.00
CA GLU A 84 -8.38 21.16 8.22
C GLU A 84 -7.35 20.10 8.65
N ALA A 85 -6.15 20.53 9.03
CA ALA A 85 -5.10 19.63 9.49
C ALA A 85 -5.51 18.96 10.81
N ALA A 86 -5.11 17.72 11.01
CA ALA A 86 -5.41 16.98 12.24
C ALA A 86 -4.82 17.71 13.48
N PRO A 87 -5.66 18.15 14.44
CA PRO A 87 -5.19 19.02 15.53
C PRO A 87 -4.36 18.27 16.60
N ASP A 88 -4.39 16.94 16.55
CA ASP A 88 -3.66 16.08 17.47
C ASP A 88 -2.23 15.73 17.00
N VAL A 89 -1.79 16.21 15.82
CA VAL A 89 -0.40 16.10 15.38
C VAL A 89 0.43 17.25 15.96
N THR A 90 1.44 16.89 16.76
CA THR A 90 2.30 17.85 17.48
C THR A 90 3.71 17.94 16.94
N LEU A 91 4.06 17.09 15.96
CA LEU A 91 5.37 17.06 15.32
C LEU A 91 5.65 18.33 14.51
N SER A 92 6.90 18.75 14.52
CA SER A 92 7.35 19.88 13.69
C SER A 92 7.66 19.41 12.27
N PRO A 93 7.24 20.15 11.23
CA PRO A 93 7.60 19.85 9.85
C PRO A 93 9.11 20.14 9.59
N PRO A 94 9.74 19.50 8.57
CA PRO A 94 9.10 18.53 7.66
C PRO A 94 8.89 17.14 8.29
N ILE A 95 7.81 16.46 7.90
CA ILE A 95 7.37 15.21 8.51
C ILE A 95 7.42 14.07 7.49
N ALA A 96 8.15 12.98 7.79
CA ALA A 96 8.01 11.70 7.13
C ALA A 96 6.78 10.97 7.70
N GLY A 97 5.91 10.41 6.84
CA GLY A 97 4.67 9.83 7.30
C GLY A 97 4.37 8.45 6.72
N PHE A 98 3.93 7.54 7.59
CA PHE A 98 3.36 6.26 7.19
C PHE A 98 1.88 6.19 7.60
N ILE A 99 1.00 5.96 6.62
CA ILE A 99 -0.43 5.72 6.85
C ILE A 99 -0.73 4.27 6.47
N GLY A 100 -1.00 3.41 7.44
CA GLY A 100 -1.28 2.00 7.18
C GLY A 100 -1.28 1.13 8.42
N HIS A 101 -1.44 -0.17 8.20
CA HIS A 101 -1.38 -1.15 9.28
C HIS A 101 0.08 -1.48 9.62
N LEU A 102 0.50 -1.19 10.83
CA LEU A 102 1.81 -1.56 11.36
C LEU A 102 1.81 -3.05 11.71
N SER A 103 2.47 -3.84 10.89
CA SER A 103 2.53 -5.32 10.98
C SER A 103 3.86 -5.80 10.41
N GLU A 104 4.09 -7.11 10.43
CA GLU A 104 5.28 -7.78 9.89
C GLU A 104 5.52 -7.51 8.40
N ARG A 105 4.55 -6.91 7.71
CA ARG A 105 4.71 -6.43 6.33
C ARG A 105 5.63 -5.22 6.21
N ILE A 106 5.81 -4.48 7.30
CA ILE A 106 6.57 -3.22 7.32
C ILE A 106 7.99 -3.48 7.83
N ASP A 107 8.98 -2.93 7.13
CA ASP A 107 10.35 -2.90 7.64
C ASP A 107 10.46 -1.87 8.77
N ARG A 108 10.30 -2.37 9.98
CA ARG A 108 10.43 -1.59 11.20
C ARG A 108 11.80 -0.95 11.33
N THR A 109 12.86 -1.63 10.87
CA THR A 109 14.23 -1.13 10.95
C THR A 109 14.40 0.19 10.21
N VAL A 110 13.73 0.34 9.07
CA VAL A 110 13.69 1.61 8.35
C VAL A 110 13.04 2.71 9.19
N LEU A 111 11.91 2.44 9.85
CA LEU A 111 11.23 3.43 10.70
C LEU A 111 12.10 3.87 11.88
N GLU A 112 12.74 2.89 12.54
CA GLU A 112 13.65 3.15 13.65
C GLU A 112 14.83 4.03 13.22
N ARG A 113 15.46 3.69 12.09
CA ARG A 113 16.60 4.43 11.57
C ARG A 113 16.24 5.85 11.12
N ILE A 114 15.07 6.05 10.50
CA ILE A 114 14.57 7.41 10.22
C ILE A 114 14.41 8.19 11.52
N ALA A 115 13.81 7.60 12.54
CA ALA A 115 13.65 8.24 13.84
C ALA A 115 15.00 8.55 14.54
N GLU A 116 16.02 7.69 14.37
CA GLU A 116 17.38 7.89 14.90
C GLU A 116 18.09 9.10 14.30
N THR A 117 17.73 9.52 13.10
CA THR A 117 18.28 10.75 12.50
C THR A 117 17.75 12.04 13.12
N GLY A 118 16.72 11.96 13.97
CA GLY A 118 16.01 13.11 14.52
C GLY A 118 14.89 13.67 13.63
N ALA A 119 14.65 13.08 12.44
CA ALA A 119 13.55 13.48 11.57
C ALA A 119 12.19 13.21 12.24
N SER A 120 11.22 14.10 12.05
CA SER A 120 9.86 13.91 12.52
C SER A 120 9.18 12.76 11.78
N LEU A 121 8.65 11.77 12.51
CA LEU A 121 8.01 10.58 11.97
C LEU A 121 6.58 10.43 12.48
N LEU A 122 5.62 10.58 11.57
CA LEU A 122 4.19 10.40 11.87
C LEU A 122 3.72 9.01 11.41
N LEU A 123 3.15 8.24 12.34
CA LEU A 123 2.61 6.91 12.09
C LEU A 123 1.10 6.91 12.34
N VAL A 124 0.32 6.60 11.30
CA VAL A 124 -1.15 6.62 11.34
C VAL A 124 -1.68 5.24 10.97
N GLY A 125 -2.44 4.65 11.87
CA GLY A 125 -3.07 3.36 11.63
C GLY A 125 -2.94 2.38 12.79
N PRO A 126 -3.65 1.25 12.71
CA PRO A 126 -3.60 0.22 13.75
C PRO A 126 -2.25 -0.49 13.76
N ARG A 127 -1.86 -0.96 14.94
CA ARG A 127 -0.74 -1.89 15.12
C ARG A 127 -1.26 -3.31 15.35
N GLN A 128 -0.71 -4.29 14.67
CA GLN A 128 -0.95 -5.68 14.99
C GLN A 128 -0.43 -5.99 16.40
N ARG A 129 -1.24 -6.66 17.21
CA ARG A 129 -0.98 -6.85 18.65
C ARG A 129 0.33 -7.55 18.97
N THR A 130 0.82 -8.41 18.07
CA THR A 130 2.03 -9.20 18.21
C THR A 130 3.24 -8.60 17.50
N PHE A 131 3.04 -7.53 16.71
CA PHE A 131 4.13 -6.94 15.92
C PHE A 131 5.13 -6.24 16.81
N ASP A 132 6.20 -6.95 17.11
CA ASP A 132 7.44 -6.53 17.78
C ASP A 132 7.23 -5.45 18.87
N VAL A 133 6.43 -5.84 19.87
CA VAL A 133 5.83 -4.93 20.85
C VAL A 133 6.88 -4.05 21.52
N GLU A 134 7.99 -4.65 21.98
CA GLU A 134 9.04 -3.94 22.72
C GLU A 134 9.72 -2.86 21.86
N ARG A 135 10.09 -3.20 20.63
CA ARG A 135 10.76 -2.27 19.73
C ARG A 135 9.81 -1.18 19.21
N MET A 136 8.55 -1.54 18.92
CA MET A 136 7.57 -0.55 18.52
C MET A 136 7.22 0.42 19.66
N ASP A 137 7.11 -0.06 20.89
CA ASP A 137 6.88 0.81 22.05
C ASP A 137 8.09 1.74 22.31
N ALA A 138 9.31 1.24 22.13
CA ALA A 138 10.52 2.06 22.18
C ALA A 138 10.57 3.13 21.07
N LEU A 139 10.12 2.78 19.85
CA LEU A 139 10.01 3.73 18.75
C LEU A 139 8.98 4.83 19.07
N PHE A 140 7.81 4.48 19.58
CA PHE A 140 6.75 5.43 19.92
C PHE A 140 7.08 6.34 21.11
N ALA A 141 8.03 5.93 21.96
CA ALA A 141 8.50 6.73 23.09
C ALA A 141 9.46 7.86 22.70
N ARG A 142 9.93 7.93 21.45
CA ARG A 142 10.82 8.99 20.98
C ARG A 142 10.08 10.31 20.80
N GLU A 143 10.67 11.43 21.16
CA GLU A 143 10.05 12.78 21.06
C GLU A 143 9.74 13.19 19.61
N ASN A 144 10.53 12.70 18.64
CA ASN A 144 10.35 12.98 17.22
C ASN A 144 9.45 11.96 16.49
N VAL A 145 8.81 11.05 17.21
CA VAL A 145 7.89 10.05 16.65
C VAL A 145 6.51 10.20 17.27
N GLN A 146 5.49 10.24 16.42
CA GLN A 146 4.11 10.25 16.91
C GLN A 146 3.31 9.14 16.24
N TRP A 147 2.73 8.26 17.05
CA TRP A 147 1.77 7.26 16.61
C TRP A 147 0.38 7.64 17.11
N VAL A 148 -0.56 7.86 16.19
CA VAL A 148 -1.92 8.31 16.49
C VAL A 148 -2.95 7.16 16.48
N GLY A 149 -2.50 5.92 16.26
CA GLY A 149 -3.38 4.75 16.24
C GLY A 149 -4.30 4.70 15.01
N ALA A 150 -5.31 3.83 15.08
CA ALA A 150 -6.30 3.67 14.02
C ALA A 150 -7.18 4.91 13.88
N GLN A 151 -7.34 5.37 12.64
CA GLN A 151 -8.19 6.50 12.30
C GLN A 151 -9.24 6.09 11.28
N PRO A 152 -10.45 6.67 11.30
CA PRO A 152 -11.44 6.52 10.24
C PRO A 152 -10.87 7.01 8.90
N PHE A 153 -11.30 6.39 7.79
CA PHE A 153 -10.79 6.73 6.47
C PHE A 153 -10.99 8.21 6.13
N GLU A 154 -12.13 8.77 6.51
CA GLU A 154 -12.53 10.15 6.26
C GLU A 154 -11.60 11.17 6.96
N ARG A 155 -10.89 10.75 8.01
CA ARG A 155 -9.91 11.58 8.72
C ARG A 155 -8.49 11.48 8.15
N LEU A 156 -8.19 10.48 7.30
CA LEU A 156 -6.85 10.29 6.78
C LEU A 156 -6.32 11.49 5.97
N PRO A 157 -7.13 12.23 5.18
CA PRO A 157 -6.66 13.44 4.51
C PRO A 157 -6.14 14.52 5.47
N ALA A 158 -6.74 14.65 6.67
CA ALA A 158 -6.29 15.61 7.68
C ALA A 158 -4.89 15.26 8.24
N TYR A 159 -4.58 13.98 8.39
CA TYR A 159 -3.23 13.52 8.75
C TYR A 159 -2.26 13.61 7.57
N MET A 160 -2.73 13.28 6.37
CA MET A 160 -1.94 13.40 5.13
C MET A 160 -1.45 14.83 4.90
N LYS A 161 -2.21 15.83 5.32
CA LYS A 161 -1.84 17.25 5.22
C LYS A 161 -0.54 17.58 5.97
N HIS A 162 -0.24 16.90 7.07
CA HIS A 162 1.00 17.07 7.81
C HIS A 162 2.22 16.42 7.15
N ILE A 163 1.98 15.40 6.28
CA ILE A 163 3.06 14.59 5.70
C ILE A 163 3.74 15.36 4.56
N THR A 164 5.05 15.56 4.71
CA THR A 164 5.91 16.11 3.66
C THR A 164 6.34 15.01 2.69
N VAL A 165 6.69 13.82 3.21
CA VAL A 165 7.15 12.66 2.45
C VAL A 165 6.39 11.43 2.89
N GLY A 166 5.69 10.77 1.96
CA GLY A 166 5.00 9.51 2.21
C GLY A 166 5.96 8.32 2.18
N LEU A 167 5.77 7.38 3.10
CA LEU A 167 6.62 6.20 3.23
C LEU A 167 5.84 4.92 2.96
N THR A 168 6.42 3.99 2.18
CA THR A 168 5.94 2.61 2.05
C THR A 168 7.10 1.64 2.24
N PRO A 169 7.61 1.50 3.48
CA PRO A 169 8.76 0.67 3.82
C PRO A 169 8.33 -0.79 4.00
N TYR A 170 7.95 -1.45 2.92
CA TYR A 170 7.55 -2.85 2.96
C TYR A 170 8.75 -3.78 2.97
N THR A 171 8.68 -4.86 3.77
CA THR A 171 9.67 -5.95 3.75
C THR A 171 9.64 -6.67 2.41
N ASP A 172 10.80 -7.18 1.97
CA ASP A 172 10.90 -8.03 0.78
C ASP A 172 10.46 -9.47 1.12
N SER A 173 9.15 -9.66 1.28
CA SER A 173 8.52 -10.94 1.56
C SER A 173 7.71 -11.42 0.35
N ASP A 174 7.47 -12.73 0.28
CA ASP A 174 6.63 -13.33 -0.76
C ASP A 174 5.23 -12.73 -0.79
N PHE A 175 4.67 -12.42 0.39
CA PHE A 175 3.37 -11.77 0.51
C PHE A 175 3.39 -10.36 -0.12
N ASN A 176 4.37 -9.52 0.24
CA ASN A 176 4.48 -8.17 -0.29
C ASN A 176 4.81 -8.15 -1.79
N ARG A 177 5.61 -9.09 -2.28
CA ARG A 177 5.89 -9.25 -3.71
C ARG A 177 4.65 -9.60 -4.54
N GLY A 178 3.67 -10.27 -3.93
CA GLY A 178 2.37 -10.60 -4.53
C GLY A 178 1.31 -9.51 -4.40
N SER A 179 1.52 -8.54 -3.51
CA SER A 179 0.57 -7.46 -3.19
C SER A 179 0.68 -6.27 -4.16
N ASP A 180 -0.36 -5.45 -4.15
CA ASP A 180 -0.39 -4.15 -4.82
C ASP A 180 -0.83 -3.07 -3.81
N PRO A 181 0.12 -2.44 -3.07
CA PRO A 181 -0.20 -1.53 -1.99
C PRO A 181 -0.87 -0.24 -2.47
N LEU A 182 -2.02 0.11 -1.90
CA LEU A 182 -2.78 1.33 -2.21
C LEU A 182 -2.06 2.60 -1.75
N LYS A 183 -1.25 2.52 -0.69
CA LYS A 183 -0.71 3.68 0.01
C LYS A 183 0.17 4.56 -0.86
N THR A 184 0.95 3.97 -1.77
CA THR A 184 1.72 4.74 -2.74
C THR A 184 0.82 5.64 -3.59
N LEU A 185 -0.31 5.10 -4.09
CA LEU A 185 -1.26 5.90 -4.89
C LEU A 185 -1.95 6.98 -4.05
N GLU A 186 -2.24 6.72 -2.78
CA GLU A 186 -2.83 7.70 -1.86
C GLU A 186 -1.88 8.89 -1.62
N TYR A 187 -0.58 8.64 -1.41
CA TYR A 187 0.41 9.72 -1.31
C TYR A 187 0.55 10.50 -2.61
N LEU A 188 0.59 9.81 -3.76
CA LEU A 188 0.65 10.46 -5.07
C LEU A 188 -0.60 11.29 -5.35
N SER A 189 -1.81 10.85 -4.93
CA SER A 189 -3.04 11.63 -5.11
C SER A 189 -3.06 12.90 -4.25
N ALA A 190 -2.32 12.92 -3.14
CA ALA A 190 -2.05 14.12 -2.34
C ALA A 190 -0.86 14.95 -2.86
N GLY A 191 -0.27 14.58 -4.00
CA GLY A 191 0.91 15.25 -4.59
C GLY A 191 2.22 15.04 -3.82
N ARG A 192 2.25 14.17 -2.79
CA ARG A 192 3.41 14.02 -1.91
C ARG A 192 4.55 13.26 -2.57
N PRO A 193 5.81 13.69 -2.40
CA PRO A 193 6.98 12.85 -2.62
C PRO A 193 6.82 11.55 -1.84
N THR A 194 7.21 10.43 -2.45
CA THR A 194 6.98 9.11 -1.83
C THR A 194 8.21 8.24 -1.99
N VAL A 195 8.71 7.71 -0.87
CA VAL A 195 9.79 6.72 -0.84
C VAL A 195 9.20 5.33 -0.65
N VAL A 196 9.58 4.40 -1.50
CA VAL A 196 9.00 3.05 -1.58
C VAL A 196 10.10 2.00 -1.59
N SER A 197 9.85 0.83 -0.98
CA SER A 197 10.72 -0.35 -1.17
C SER A 197 10.62 -0.87 -2.60
N ASP A 198 11.72 -1.42 -3.17
CA ASP A 198 11.71 -2.03 -4.51
C ASP A 198 10.90 -3.33 -4.53
N LEU A 199 9.61 -3.20 -4.74
CA LEU A 199 8.68 -4.30 -4.93
C LEU A 199 8.16 -4.31 -6.38
N PRO A 200 7.74 -5.49 -6.92
CA PRO A 200 7.24 -5.57 -8.29
C PRO A 200 6.09 -4.59 -8.62
N SER A 201 5.23 -4.31 -7.65
CA SER A 201 4.08 -3.41 -7.84
C SER A 201 4.45 -1.96 -8.14
N VAL A 202 5.59 -1.46 -7.62
CA VAL A 202 5.98 -0.06 -7.83
C VAL A 202 6.59 0.18 -9.22
N ARG A 203 7.04 -0.88 -9.90
CA ARG A 203 7.71 -0.78 -11.23
C ARG A 203 6.80 -0.29 -12.35
N ARG A 204 5.47 -0.32 -12.14
CA ARG A 204 4.50 0.26 -13.09
C ARG A 204 4.33 1.77 -12.93
N ILE A 205 4.80 2.35 -11.81
CA ILE A 205 4.74 3.78 -11.55
C ILE A 205 5.90 4.46 -12.28
N PRO A 206 5.68 5.58 -12.99
CA PRO A 206 6.77 6.31 -13.63
C PRO A 206 7.86 6.68 -12.63
N ALA A 207 9.12 6.39 -12.96
CA ALA A 207 10.25 6.51 -12.03
C ALA A 207 10.51 7.93 -11.52
N ASN A 208 10.05 8.97 -12.25
CA ASN A 208 10.14 10.36 -11.81
C ASN A 208 9.12 10.73 -10.73
N LEU A 209 8.09 9.91 -10.48
CA LEU A 209 7.02 10.22 -9.52
C LEU A 209 7.28 9.70 -8.11
N ILE A 210 8.13 8.67 -7.99
CA ILE A 210 8.49 8.00 -6.73
C ILE A 210 10.00 7.86 -6.60
N GLN A 211 10.47 7.62 -5.39
CA GLN A 211 11.85 7.25 -5.10
C GLN A 211 11.87 5.80 -4.63
N VAL A 212 12.54 4.92 -5.40
CA VAL A 212 12.61 3.50 -5.11
C VAL A 212 13.90 3.20 -4.36
N ALA A 213 13.77 2.63 -3.17
CA ALA A 213 14.89 2.23 -2.33
C ALA A 213 15.20 0.75 -2.51
N GLU A 214 16.44 0.43 -2.86
CA GLU A 214 16.89 -0.96 -3.07
C GLU A 214 17.12 -1.70 -1.74
N ASP A 215 17.42 -0.97 -0.68
CA ASP A 215 17.64 -1.49 0.67
C ASP A 215 17.24 -0.46 1.76
N SER A 216 17.38 -0.84 3.03
CA SER A 216 17.04 0.01 4.16
C SER A 216 17.92 1.24 4.29
N ASP A 217 19.20 1.18 3.86
CA ASP A 217 20.12 2.33 3.88
C ASP A 217 19.68 3.38 2.88
N ALA A 218 19.45 2.95 1.63
CA ALA A 218 18.92 3.80 0.57
C ALA A 218 17.56 4.39 0.93
N PHE A 219 16.71 3.62 1.63
CA PHE A 219 15.39 4.13 2.04
C PHE A 219 15.52 5.32 3.01
N VAL A 220 16.38 5.22 4.00
CA VAL A 220 16.65 6.31 4.96
C VAL A 220 17.24 7.52 4.25
N GLU A 221 18.26 7.31 3.42
CA GLU A 221 18.92 8.39 2.67
C GLU A 221 17.93 9.14 1.76
N LEU A 222 17.15 8.43 0.96
CA LEU A 222 16.13 9.01 0.07
C LEU A 222 15.05 9.76 0.86
N THR A 223 14.66 9.25 2.02
CA THR A 223 13.69 9.92 2.90
C THR A 223 14.25 11.27 3.40
N LEU A 224 15.50 11.30 3.88
CA LEU A 224 16.11 12.52 4.36
C LEU A 224 16.33 13.54 3.24
N LEU A 225 16.75 13.07 2.06
CA LEU A 225 16.89 13.90 0.88
C LEU A 225 15.54 14.54 0.48
N ALA A 226 14.47 13.74 0.46
CA ALA A 226 13.14 14.23 0.12
C ALA A 226 12.60 15.23 1.17
N LEU A 227 12.86 15.01 2.46
CA LEU A 227 12.48 15.95 3.53
C LEU A 227 13.23 17.30 3.42
N ALA A 228 14.48 17.30 2.96
CA ALA A 228 15.29 18.49 2.79
C ALA A 228 15.01 19.23 1.46
N SER A 229 14.33 18.60 0.52
CA SER A 229 14.06 19.15 -0.81
C SER A 229 12.92 20.18 -0.77
N PRO A 230 13.01 21.28 -1.55
CA PRO A 230 11.90 22.20 -1.65
C PRO A 230 10.72 21.56 -2.38
N PRO A 231 9.48 22.03 -2.14
CA PRO A 231 8.31 21.55 -2.85
C PRO A 231 8.44 21.77 -4.37
N GLU A 232 8.14 20.72 -5.14
CA GLU A 232 8.15 20.74 -6.61
C GLU A 232 6.71 20.68 -7.14
N GLU A 233 6.09 21.85 -7.36
CA GLU A 233 4.69 21.96 -7.75
C GLU A 233 4.36 21.21 -9.06
N ASP A 234 5.25 21.25 -10.06
CA ASP A 234 5.06 20.54 -11.32
C ASP A 234 5.03 19.02 -11.12
N LEU A 235 5.92 18.52 -10.28
CA LEU A 235 5.97 17.11 -9.95
C LEU A 235 4.76 16.68 -9.09
N ALA A 236 4.32 17.54 -8.19
CA ALA A 236 3.10 17.29 -7.41
C ALA A 236 1.87 17.17 -8.33
N ARG A 237 1.73 18.04 -9.33
CA ARG A 237 0.66 17.94 -10.34
C ARG A 237 0.74 16.65 -11.15
N GLN A 238 1.95 16.23 -11.55
CA GLN A 238 2.14 14.95 -12.27
C GLN A 238 1.77 13.74 -11.41
N ARG A 239 2.13 13.73 -10.12
CA ARG A 239 1.75 12.68 -9.15
C ARG A 239 0.24 12.56 -9.05
N ILE A 240 -0.46 13.70 -8.85
CA ILE A 240 -1.93 13.73 -8.78
C ILE A 240 -2.55 13.21 -10.08
N ALA A 241 -2.10 13.69 -11.23
CA ALA A 241 -2.62 13.26 -12.53
C ALA A 241 -2.45 11.74 -12.76
N TYR A 242 -1.29 11.21 -12.39
CA TYR A 242 -1.05 9.77 -12.45
C TYR A 242 -2.00 9.01 -11.51
N ALA A 243 -2.13 9.42 -10.25
CA ALA A 243 -3.01 8.76 -9.29
C ALA A 243 -4.47 8.78 -9.77
N VAL A 244 -4.96 9.88 -10.30
CA VAL A 244 -6.31 10.00 -10.89
C VAL A 244 -6.53 8.97 -12.00
N SER A 245 -5.53 8.72 -12.85
CA SER A 245 -5.62 7.69 -13.88
C SER A 245 -5.69 6.26 -13.32
N GLN A 246 -5.38 6.07 -12.04
CA GLN A 246 -5.36 4.79 -11.32
C GLN A 246 -6.50 4.67 -10.28
N ASN A 247 -7.54 5.49 -10.37
CA ASN A 247 -8.66 5.47 -9.43
C ASN A 247 -9.56 4.21 -9.59
N TRP A 248 -10.45 4.00 -8.63
CA TRP A 248 -11.38 2.86 -8.66
C TRP A 248 -12.31 2.85 -9.86
N ASP A 249 -12.70 4.01 -10.39
CA ASP A 249 -13.52 4.11 -11.60
C ASP A 249 -12.77 3.62 -12.85
N ALA A 250 -11.47 3.92 -12.95
CA ALA A 250 -10.62 3.38 -14.01
C ALA A 250 -10.53 1.84 -13.91
N ARG A 251 -10.36 1.30 -12.69
CA ARG A 251 -10.35 -0.16 -12.45
C ARG A 251 -11.68 -0.81 -12.76
N ALA A 252 -12.80 -0.16 -12.42
CA ALA A 252 -14.13 -0.66 -12.73
C ALA A 252 -14.36 -0.73 -14.25
N ARG A 253 -13.95 0.28 -15.01
CA ARG A 253 -14.02 0.25 -16.48
C ARG A 253 -13.17 -0.86 -17.08
N GLU A 254 -11.95 -1.05 -16.59
CA GLU A 254 -11.06 -2.13 -17.01
C GLU A 254 -11.69 -3.50 -16.71
N PHE A 255 -12.25 -3.67 -15.52
CA PHE A 255 -12.94 -4.90 -15.12
C PHE A 255 -14.15 -5.20 -16.01
N LEU A 256 -14.98 -4.19 -16.31
CA LEU A 256 -16.16 -4.35 -17.18
C LEU A 256 -15.74 -4.74 -18.61
N SER A 257 -14.65 -4.16 -19.16
CA SER A 257 -14.17 -4.54 -20.49
C SER A 257 -13.73 -6.01 -20.52
N VAL A 258 -13.08 -6.49 -19.46
CA VAL A 258 -12.61 -7.88 -19.37
C VAL A 258 -13.76 -8.90 -19.25
N ILE A 259 -14.89 -8.50 -18.65
CA ILE A 259 -16.09 -9.36 -18.55
C ILE A 259 -16.85 -9.43 -19.89
N ALA A 260 -16.83 -8.33 -20.66
CA ALA A 260 -17.54 -8.26 -21.93
C ALA A 260 -16.88 -9.05 -23.07
N ASP A 261 -15.58 -9.36 -22.95
CA ASP A 261 -14.78 -10.21 -23.86
C ASP A 261 -14.98 -11.72 -23.57
#